data_4bb55cc158980a61e748f061002043ec
#
_entry.id   4bb55cc158980a61e748f061002043ec
#
_cell.length_a   1.000
_cell.length_b   1.000
_cell.length_c   1.000
_cell.angle_alpha   90.00
_cell.angle_beta   90.00
_cell.angle_gamma   90.00
#
_symmetry.space_group_name_H-M   'P 1'
#
loop_
_entity.id
_entity.type
_entity.pdbx_description
1 polymer ?
#
loop_
_entity_poly.entity_id
_entity_poly.type
_entity_poly.pdbx_seq_one_letter_code
_entity_poly.pdbx_strand_id
1 'polypeptide(L)'
;MTYDAIIIGGGLAGLSAAVNLTSRGRRILLLEQTPHLGGRTYSFIDKKTGDPVDNGQHLMMGCYHETRRYLKLIGSGHLAHLQPSLHIEFLHPQNGFASLQCPALPAPLHVLVGLLRLRTIPFLHRLRLLSIGTELLASSKQKEEELATLTVDQWLSSLRQTPENRKYLWDILAVGTLNDDPSTVSALLFYRVLKAAFLGNRLNSSLLVPKVGLSELLVDPAARFIESHGGEILTGAGVESIDIKDKAVVGLRVVRKTLRARSYISAIPYHSLSMLQSTRKSAESTINHLEKFESSPIITLHLWLDQPVIEHEFVATLDSTIQWIFNKSKMYSENQMGGRQYLSLVISGAGKYVGWSKEKLAVMAMKELRNLLPAAGKARILHSVVIKEKRATFSPKPGIENIRPGTITTLPNFFLAGDWTATGYPATIEGAVMSGFKAAEAVGRYLGESG
;
A
#
# COMPACT_ATOMS: atom_id res chain seq x y z
N MET A 1 -22.51 22.84 -18.75
CA MET A 1 -22.75 22.55 -17.31
C MET A 1 -21.41 22.47 -16.63
N THR A 2 -21.25 23.03 -15.44
CA THR A 2 -19.97 23.06 -14.71
C THR A 2 -19.89 21.87 -13.75
N TYR A 3 -18.75 21.19 -13.65
CA TYR A 3 -18.52 20.15 -12.65
C TYR A 3 -18.46 20.73 -11.23
N ASP A 4 -18.91 19.98 -10.23
CA ASP A 4 -18.71 20.32 -8.82
C ASP A 4 -17.24 20.15 -8.44
N ALA A 5 -16.61 19.03 -8.91
CA ALA A 5 -15.19 18.80 -8.72
C ALA A 5 -14.54 18.17 -9.97
N ILE A 6 -13.27 18.54 -10.22
CA ILE A 6 -12.39 17.78 -11.11
C ILE A 6 -11.31 17.13 -10.26
N ILE A 7 -11.09 15.83 -10.46
CA ILE A 7 -10.12 15.01 -9.74
C ILE A 7 -8.99 14.66 -10.70
N ILE A 8 -7.75 14.97 -10.31
CA ILE A 8 -6.54 14.73 -11.10
C ILE A 8 -5.85 13.47 -10.56
N GLY A 9 -5.82 12.40 -11.35
CA GLY A 9 -5.19 11.12 -11.02
C GLY A 9 -6.20 10.03 -10.67
N GLY A 10 -6.18 8.94 -11.45
CA GLY A 10 -7.05 7.76 -11.33
C GLY A 10 -6.49 6.65 -10.44
N GLY A 11 -5.57 6.95 -9.51
CA GLY A 11 -5.13 6.03 -8.46
C GLY A 11 -6.18 5.90 -7.35
N LEU A 12 -5.92 5.05 -6.34
CA LEU A 12 -6.90 4.77 -5.27
C LEU A 12 -7.36 6.03 -4.51
N ALA A 13 -6.49 7.01 -4.32
CA ALA A 13 -6.87 8.27 -3.71
C ALA A 13 -7.89 9.05 -4.54
N GLY A 14 -7.68 9.12 -5.86
CA GLY A 14 -8.62 9.76 -6.77
C GLY A 14 -9.92 8.98 -6.93
N LEU A 15 -9.84 7.65 -7.07
CA LEU A 15 -10.99 6.77 -7.17
C LEU A 15 -11.86 6.84 -5.89
N SER A 16 -11.26 6.81 -4.71
CA SER A 16 -12.02 6.91 -3.44
C SER A 16 -12.66 8.29 -3.25
N ALA A 17 -11.98 9.37 -3.67
CA ALA A 17 -12.58 10.70 -3.69
C ALA A 17 -13.77 10.77 -4.65
N ALA A 18 -13.61 10.22 -5.86
CA ALA A 18 -14.66 10.17 -6.88
C ALA A 18 -15.88 9.37 -6.41
N VAL A 19 -15.66 8.15 -5.87
CA VAL A 19 -16.73 7.30 -5.31
C VAL A 19 -17.47 8.02 -4.19
N ASN A 20 -16.77 8.71 -3.28
CA ASN A 20 -17.42 9.42 -2.19
C ASN A 20 -18.25 10.63 -2.68
N LEU A 21 -17.74 11.40 -3.64
CA LEU A 21 -18.46 12.55 -4.19
C LEU A 21 -19.67 12.12 -5.01
N THR A 22 -19.52 11.12 -5.88
CA THR A 22 -20.65 10.64 -6.71
C THR A 22 -21.72 9.96 -5.87
N SER A 23 -21.37 9.24 -4.79
CA SER A 23 -22.35 8.68 -3.85
C SER A 23 -23.21 9.74 -3.14
N ARG A 24 -22.75 11.00 -3.13
CA ARG A 24 -23.49 12.18 -2.63
C ARG A 24 -24.16 13.00 -3.75
N GLY A 25 -24.26 12.46 -4.96
CA GLY A 25 -24.89 13.12 -6.10
C GLY A 25 -24.09 14.29 -6.68
N ARG A 26 -22.78 14.39 -6.40
CA ARG A 26 -21.93 15.44 -6.96
C ARG A 26 -21.49 15.10 -8.38
N ARG A 27 -21.58 16.06 -9.28
CA ARG A 27 -21.09 15.91 -10.64
C ARG A 27 -19.57 16.08 -10.69
N ILE A 28 -18.85 15.00 -11.00
CA ILE A 28 -17.39 15.00 -11.04
C ILE A 28 -16.85 14.58 -12.40
N LEU A 29 -15.61 15.01 -12.65
CA LEU A 29 -14.77 14.49 -13.72
C LEU A 29 -13.45 13.97 -13.13
N LEU A 30 -13.15 12.71 -13.38
CA LEU A 30 -11.87 12.10 -13.03
C LEU A 30 -10.94 12.07 -14.26
N LEU A 31 -9.74 12.62 -14.11
CA LEU A 31 -8.72 12.68 -15.16
C LEU A 31 -7.57 11.74 -14.82
N GLU A 32 -7.21 10.85 -15.73
CA GLU A 32 -6.05 9.97 -15.62
C GLU A 32 -5.17 10.08 -16.87
N GLN A 33 -3.85 10.25 -16.67
CA GLN A 33 -2.90 10.44 -17.78
C GLN A 33 -2.62 9.16 -18.57
N THR A 34 -2.72 7.99 -17.90
CA THR A 34 -2.48 6.68 -18.52
C THR A 34 -3.77 6.12 -19.13
N PRO A 35 -3.71 5.12 -20.02
CA PRO A 35 -4.91 4.49 -20.57
C PRO A 35 -5.66 3.60 -19.56
N HIS A 36 -5.13 3.38 -18.36
CA HIS A 36 -5.73 2.56 -17.32
C HIS A 36 -5.80 3.29 -15.98
N LEU A 37 -6.80 2.96 -15.18
CA LEU A 37 -6.95 3.42 -13.80
C LEU A 37 -6.14 2.56 -12.82
N GLY A 38 -6.15 2.93 -11.54
CA GLY A 38 -5.55 2.17 -10.44
C GLY A 38 -4.17 2.66 -10.02
N GLY A 39 -3.46 3.40 -10.87
CA GLY A 39 -2.11 3.89 -10.55
C GLY A 39 -1.15 2.74 -10.21
N ARG A 40 -0.73 2.63 -8.93
CA ARG A 40 0.16 1.54 -8.46
C ARG A 40 -0.57 0.23 -8.15
N THR A 41 -1.90 0.20 -8.15
CA THR A 41 -2.73 -0.97 -7.81
C THR A 41 -3.49 -1.53 -9.01
N TYR A 42 -2.97 -1.39 -10.23
CA TYR A 42 -3.59 -1.97 -11.42
C TYR A 42 -3.10 -3.39 -11.68
N SER A 43 -3.91 -4.17 -12.39
CA SER A 43 -3.57 -5.47 -12.94
C SER A 43 -3.69 -5.44 -14.47
N PHE A 44 -2.96 -6.30 -15.13
CA PHE A 44 -3.08 -6.52 -16.58
C PHE A 44 -3.08 -8.02 -16.89
N ILE A 45 -3.61 -8.38 -18.04
CA ILE A 45 -3.58 -9.78 -18.51
C ILE A 45 -2.25 -10.02 -19.23
N ASP A 46 -1.48 -11.01 -18.77
CA ASP A 46 -0.28 -11.45 -19.48
C ASP A 46 -0.66 -12.14 -20.79
N LYS A 47 -0.12 -11.63 -21.90
CA LYS A 47 -0.49 -12.09 -23.25
C LYS A 47 -0.07 -13.51 -23.54
N LYS A 48 0.94 -14.04 -22.82
CA LYS A 48 1.47 -15.39 -23.06
C LYS A 48 0.72 -16.45 -22.26
N THR A 49 0.29 -16.13 -21.06
CA THR A 49 -0.34 -17.10 -20.15
C THR A 49 -1.85 -16.90 -20.02
N GLY A 50 -2.35 -15.69 -20.28
CA GLY A 50 -3.75 -15.32 -20.04
C GLY A 50 -4.05 -15.00 -18.58
N ASP A 51 -3.07 -15.08 -17.69
CA ASP A 51 -3.27 -14.86 -16.28
C ASP A 51 -3.26 -13.37 -15.91
N PRO A 52 -4.01 -12.95 -14.87
CA PRO A 52 -3.92 -11.61 -14.32
C PRO A 52 -2.59 -11.41 -13.57
N VAL A 53 -1.89 -10.34 -13.90
CA VAL A 53 -0.62 -9.94 -13.30
C VAL A 53 -0.83 -8.59 -12.60
N ASP A 54 -0.64 -8.57 -11.30
CA ASP A 54 -0.69 -7.32 -10.51
C ASP A 54 0.62 -6.53 -10.67
N ASN A 55 0.54 -5.21 -10.76
CA ASN A 55 1.72 -4.34 -10.76
C ASN A 55 2.59 -4.56 -9.50
N GLY A 56 1.97 -4.86 -8.37
CA GLY A 56 2.60 -5.28 -7.13
C GLY A 56 1.62 -6.10 -6.30
N GLN A 57 2.12 -7.11 -5.58
CA GLN A 57 1.26 -7.91 -4.71
C GLN A 57 0.98 -7.14 -3.41
N HIS A 58 -0.29 -7.14 -3.00
CA HIS A 58 -0.71 -6.51 -1.75
C HIS A 58 -1.45 -7.50 -0.86
N LEU A 59 -1.07 -7.52 0.43
CA LEU A 59 -1.90 -7.98 1.53
C LEU A 59 -2.41 -6.74 2.26
N MET A 60 -3.70 -6.72 2.55
CA MET A 60 -4.30 -5.68 3.38
C MET A 60 -4.53 -6.20 4.79
N MET A 61 -4.84 -5.32 5.72
CA MET A 61 -5.09 -5.70 7.11
C MET A 61 -6.53 -5.38 7.53
N GLY A 62 -7.02 -6.06 8.54
CA GLY A 62 -8.34 -5.80 9.10
C GLY A 62 -8.51 -4.40 9.67
N CYS A 63 -7.41 -3.75 10.08
CA CYS A 63 -7.39 -2.35 10.50
C CYS A 63 -7.49 -1.34 9.35
N TYR A 64 -7.55 -1.78 8.09
CA TYR A 64 -7.78 -0.91 6.94
C TYR A 64 -9.27 -0.59 6.82
N HIS A 65 -9.76 0.25 7.73
CA HIS A 65 -11.19 0.53 7.87
C HIS A 65 -11.76 1.30 6.68
N GLU A 66 -11.03 2.30 6.17
CA GLU A 66 -11.50 3.08 5.03
C GLU A 66 -11.43 2.29 3.72
N THR A 67 -10.42 1.43 3.57
CA THR A 67 -10.36 0.49 2.44
C THR A 67 -11.54 -0.49 2.46
N ARG A 68 -11.87 -1.06 3.63
CA ARG A 68 -13.03 -1.95 3.78
C ARG A 68 -14.35 -1.22 3.53
N ARG A 69 -14.47 0.04 3.97
CA ARG A 69 -15.60 0.91 3.65
C ARG A 69 -15.70 1.16 2.14
N TYR A 70 -14.58 1.45 1.49
CA TYR A 70 -14.50 1.64 0.04
C TYR A 70 -14.95 0.39 -0.72
N LEU A 71 -14.40 -0.80 -0.38
CA LEU A 71 -14.81 -2.08 -0.97
C LEU A 71 -16.32 -2.35 -0.81
N LYS A 72 -16.89 -1.98 0.33
CA LYS A 72 -18.35 -2.09 0.56
C LYS A 72 -19.13 -1.14 -0.35
N LEU A 73 -18.69 0.11 -0.50
CA LEU A 73 -19.35 1.09 -1.37
C LEU A 73 -19.37 0.66 -2.84
N ILE A 74 -18.24 0.17 -3.35
CA ILE A 74 -18.13 -0.28 -4.75
C ILE A 74 -18.62 -1.71 -4.97
N GLY A 75 -19.10 -2.41 -3.92
CA GLY A 75 -19.71 -3.74 -4.00
C GLY A 75 -18.73 -4.90 -4.17
N SER A 76 -17.41 -4.69 -4.05
CA SER A 76 -16.39 -5.72 -4.31
C SER A 76 -15.84 -6.42 -3.06
N GLY A 77 -16.37 -6.13 -1.88
CA GLY A 77 -15.85 -6.68 -0.62
C GLY A 77 -15.83 -8.21 -0.53
N HIS A 78 -16.70 -8.91 -1.29
CA HIS A 78 -16.76 -10.37 -1.37
C HIS A 78 -15.58 -10.99 -2.15
N LEU A 79 -14.84 -10.21 -2.92
CA LEU A 79 -13.66 -10.63 -3.69
C LEU A 79 -12.37 -10.65 -2.85
N ALA A 80 -12.45 -10.31 -1.57
CA ALA A 80 -11.35 -10.43 -0.63
C ALA A 80 -11.79 -11.21 0.61
N HIS A 81 -10.89 -12.04 1.14
CA HIS A 81 -11.13 -12.84 2.33
C HIS A 81 -10.44 -12.25 3.56
N LEU A 82 -11.21 -11.85 4.56
CA LEU A 82 -10.65 -11.48 5.86
C LEU A 82 -10.46 -12.73 6.70
N GLN A 83 -9.22 -13.02 7.10
CA GLN A 83 -8.93 -14.13 7.99
C GLN A 83 -9.72 -14.00 9.31
N PRO A 84 -10.24 -15.09 9.87
CA PRO A 84 -10.94 -15.07 11.16
C PRO A 84 -10.03 -14.73 12.34
N SER A 85 -8.72 -14.91 12.18
CA SER A 85 -7.65 -14.52 13.12
C SER A 85 -6.35 -14.35 12.34
N LEU A 86 -5.39 -13.61 12.91
CA LEU A 86 -4.07 -13.45 12.30
C LEU A 86 -3.38 -14.81 12.15
N HIS A 87 -3.05 -15.14 10.92
CA HIS A 87 -2.28 -16.32 10.56
C HIS A 87 -1.27 -15.96 9.46
N ILE A 88 0.03 -16.13 9.77
CA ILE A 88 1.14 -15.94 8.83
C ILE A 88 2.05 -17.15 8.93
N GLU A 89 2.33 -17.79 7.78
CA GLU A 89 3.35 -18.80 7.65
C GLU A 89 4.71 -18.14 7.36
N PHE A 90 5.73 -18.58 8.07
CA PHE A 90 7.12 -18.23 7.85
C PHE A 90 7.87 -19.42 7.27
N LEU A 91 8.77 -19.17 6.35
CA LEU A 91 9.61 -20.18 5.71
C LEU A 91 11.09 -19.85 5.94
N HIS A 92 11.77 -20.69 6.68
CA HIS A 92 13.21 -20.57 6.94
C HIS A 92 13.99 -21.63 6.14
N PRO A 93 15.10 -21.29 5.48
CA PRO A 93 15.81 -22.21 4.58
C PRO A 93 16.30 -23.50 5.27
N GLN A 94 16.63 -23.43 6.56
CA GLN A 94 17.15 -24.59 7.32
C GLN A 94 16.09 -25.24 8.23
N ASN A 95 15.15 -24.42 8.78
CA ASN A 95 14.20 -24.88 9.79
C ASN A 95 12.81 -25.21 9.22
N GLY A 96 12.61 -24.98 7.90
CA GLY A 96 11.32 -25.22 7.25
C GLY A 96 10.23 -24.20 7.66
N PHE A 97 8.99 -24.68 7.73
CA PHE A 97 7.83 -23.84 8.02
C PHE A 97 7.62 -23.65 9.53
N ALA A 98 7.22 -22.43 9.88
CA ALA A 98 6.73 -22.09 11.21
C ALA A 98 5.58 -21.08 11.07
N SER A 99 4.59 -21.09 11.97
CA SER A 99 3.44 -20.22 11.89
C SER A 99 3.31 -19.27 13.07
N LEU A 100 2.91 -18.04 12.79
CA LEU A 100 2.30 -17.13 13.76
C LEU A 100 0.79 -17.29 13.64
N GLN A 101 0.19 -17.98 14.62
CA GLN A 101 -1.25 -18.16 14.70
C GLN A 101 -1.79 -17.56 15.99
N CYS A 102 -2.62 -16.53 15.87
CA CYS A 102 -3.23 -15.90 17.03
C CYS A 102 -4.56 -16.57 17.38
N PRO A 103 -4.79 -16.93 18.67
CA PRO A 103 -6.06 -17.49 19.09
C PRO A 103 -7.20 -16.47 19.08
N ALA A 104 -8.44 -16.92 19.17
CA ALA A 104 -9.63 -16.07 19.19
C ALA A 104 -9.85 -15.39 20.56
N LEU A 105 -8.81 -14.72 21.08
CA LEU A 105 -8.85 -13.93 22.31
C LEU A 105 -9.10 -12.45 22.01
N PRO A 106 -9.60 -11.65 22.95
CA PRO A 106 -9.68 -10.20 22.81
C PRO A 106 -8.31 -9.55 22.55
N ALA A 107 -8.29 -8.43 21.82
CA ALA A 107 -7.07 -7.63 21.68
C ALA A 107 -6.68 -7.00 23.04
N PRO A 108 -5.39 -6.90 23.34
CA PRO A 108 -4.22 -7.36 22.58
C PRO A 108 -3.79 -8.81 22.91
N LEU A 109 -4.52 -9.55 23.76
CA LEU A 109 -4.13 -10.88 24.26
C LEU A 109 -3.93 -11.90 23.14
N HIS A 110 -4.71 -11.82 22.06
CA HIS A 110 -4.57 -12.73 20.91
C HIS A 110 -3.17 -12.66 20.29
N VAL A 111 -2.63 -11.45 20.07
CA VAL A 111 -1.28 -11.24 19.52
C VAL A 111 -0.23 -11.69 20.54
N LEU A 112 -0.40 -11.33 21.81
CA LEU A 112 0.50 -11.74 22.88
C LEU A 112 0.69 -13.26 22.91
N VAL A 113 -0.42 -14.02 22.93
CA VAL A 113 -0.36 -15.49 22.95
C VAL A 113 0.23 -16.03 21.64
N GLY A 114 -0.11 -15.44 20.48
CA GLY A 114 0.46 -15.81 19.19
C GLY A 114 1.98 -15.66 19.18
N LEU A 115 2.48 -14.50 19.64
CA LEU A 115 3.93 -14.21 19.70
C LEU A 115 4.67 -15.14 20.67
N LEU A 116 4.08 -15.44 21.83
CA LEU A 116 4.67 -16.39 22.79
C LEU A 116 4.74 -17.83 22.23
N ARG A 117 3.90 -18.18 21.26
CA ARG A 117 3.91 -19.49 20.57
C ARG A 117 4.80 -19.52 19.32
N LEU A 118 5.31 -18.38 18.87
CA LEU A 118 6.10 -18.28 17.63
C LEU A 118 7.44 -19.02 17.75
N ARG A 119 7.58 -20.16 17.06
CA ARG A 119 8.74 -21.06 17.21
C ARG A 119 9.99 -20.60 16.46
N THR A 120 9.90 -19.61 15.58
CA THR A 120 11.07 -19.02 14.90
C THR A 120 12.01 -18.28 15.86
N ILE A 121 11.52 -17.92 17.05
CA ILE A 121 12.25 -17.16 18.06
C ILE A 121 12.44 -18.04 19.31
N PRO A 122 13.65 -18.13 19.91
CA PRO A 122 13.89 -18.83 21.16
C PRO A 122 13.00 -18.34 22.31
N PHE A 123 12.54 -19.22 23.19
CA PHE A 123 11.52 -18.90 24.19
C PHE A 123 11.87 -17.68 25.07
N LEU A 124 13.10 -17.61 25.59
CA LEU A 124 13.53 -16.48 26.44
C LEU A 124 13.53 -15.15 25.70
N HIS A 125 13.80 -15.16 24.37
CA HIS A 125 13.76 -13.95 23.55
C HIS A 125 12.32 -13.48 23.30
N ARG A 126 11.34 -14.40 23.26
CA ARG A 126 9.91 -14.04 23.12
C ARG A 126 9.42 -13.17 24.27
N LEU A 127 9.95 -13.34 25.50
CA LEU A 127 9.59 -12.49 26.62
C LEU A 127 9.96 -11.02 26.40
N ARG A 128 11.00 -10.73 25.60
CA ARG A 128 11.36 -9.36 25.24
C ARG A 128 10.34 -8.70 24.32
N LEU A 129 9.52 -9.48 23.57
CA LEU A 129 8.45 -8.92 22.73
C LEU A 129 7.40 -8.18 23.56
N LEU A 130 7.26 -8.50 24.85
CA LEU A 130 6.33 -7.85 25.77
C LEU A 130 6.61 -6.35 25.92
N SER A 131 7.87 -5.91 25.83
CA SER A 131 8.22 -4.49 25.94
C SER A 131 7.58 -3.64 24.84
N ILE A 132 7.39 -4.19 23.64
CA ILE A 132 6.63 -3.49 22.57
C ILE A 132 5.17 -3.36 22.99
N GLY A 133 4.57 -4.40 23.57
CA GLY A 133 3.18 -4.34 24.06
C GLY A 133 2.98 -3.25 25.11
N THR A 134 3.91 -3.10 26.08
CA THR A 134 3.84 -2.01 27.07
C THR A 134 3.97 -0.64 26.44
N GLU A 135 4.85 -0.46 25.46
CA GLU A 135 4.99 0.79 24.69
C GLU A 135 3.70 1.16 23.96
N LEU A 136 3.05 0.19 23.29
CA LEU A 136 1.80 0.42 22.57
C LEU A 136 0.66 0.82 23.51
N LEU A 137 0.60 0.26 24.73
CA LEU A 137 -0.41 0.57 25.73
C LEU A 137 -0.16 1.91 26.43
N ALA A 138 1.11 2.29 26.64
CA ALA A 138 1.51 3.56 27.27
C ALA A 138 1.53 4.74 26.28
N SER A 139 0.57 4.77 25.36
CA SER A 139 0.49 5.79 24.30
C SER A 139 0.26 7.19 24.84
N SER A 140 1.13 8.14 24.46
CA SER A 140 1.01 9.55 24.77
C SER A 140 1.52 10.41 23.61
N LYS A 141 1.15 11.69 23.59
CA LYS A 141 1.65 12.65 22.60
C LYS A 141 3.17 12.81 22.72
N GLN A 142 3.69 12.90 23.94
CA GLN A 142 5.13 12.98 24.21
C GLN A 142 5.88 11.76 23.63
N LYS A 143 5.31 10.56 23.74
CA LYS A 143 5.90 9.35 23.16
C LYS A 143 5.95 9.42 21.64
N GLU A 144 4.90 9.91 20.99
CA GLU A 144 4.91 10.08 19.52
C GLU A 144 5.94 11.14 19.08
N GLU A 145 6.13 12.23 19.84
CA GLU A 145 7.15 13.24 19.58
C GLU A 145 8.57 12.66 19.71
N GLU A 146 8.83 11.83 20.71
CA GLU A 146 10.10 11.10 20.88
C GLU A 146 10.34 10.17 19.66
N LEU A 147 9.35 9.34 19.31
CA LEU A 147 9.45 8.37 18.23
C LEU A 147 9.58 9.03 16.85
N ALA A 148 9.12 10.26 16.68
CA ALA A 148 9.23 10.99 15.42
C ALA A 148 10.68 11.27 15.00
N THR A 149 11.62 11.25 15.95
CA THR A 149 13.04 11.50 15.71
C THR A 149 13.88 10.23 15.56
N LEU A 150 13.30 9.07 15.90
CA LEU A 150 14.01 7.79 15.92
C LEU A 150 13.74 6.95 14.67
N THR A 151 14.72 6.14 14.30
CA THR A 151 14.52 5.04 13.36
C THR A 151 13.91 3.83 14.07
N VAL A 152 13.30 2.90 13.30
CA VAL A 152 12.82 1.61 13.84
C VAL A 152 13.94 0.87 14.55
N ASP A 153 15.14 0.84 13.96
CA ASP A 153 16.33 0.21 14.54
C ASP A 153 16.69 0.79 15.92
N GLN A 154 16.72 2.11 16.04
CA GLN A 154 17.01 2.81 17.30
C GLN A 154 15.94 2.52 18.35
N TRP A 155 14.65 2.57 17.97
CA TRP A 155 13.56 2.25 18.88
C TRP A 155 13.59 0.83 19.39
N LEU A 156 13.74 -0.16 18.49
CA LEU A 156 13.84 -1.58 18.87
C LEU A 156 15.06 -1.84 19.76
N SER A 157 16.19 -1.16 19.51
CA SER A 157 17.40 -1.25 20.32
C SER A 157 17.18 -0.67 21.73
N SER A 158 16.50 0.48 21.87
CA SER A 158 16.16 1.07 23.18
C SER A 158 15.29 0.14 24.03
N LEU A 159 14.43 -0.67 23.37
CA LEU A 159 13.60 -1.69 24.01
C LEU A 159 14.31 -3.04 24.21
N ARG A 160 15.62 -3.08 23.96
CA ARG A 160 16.46 -4.29 24.11
C ARG A 160 15.92 -5.49 23.34
N GLN A 161 15.33 -5.25 22.14
CA GLN A 161 14.91 -6.35 21.27
C GLN A 161 16.14 -7.13 20.80
N THR A 162 16.08 -8.46 20.93
CA THR A 162 17.22 -9.32 20.56
C THR A 162 17.40 -9.38 19.04
N PRO A 163 18.60 -9.75 18.54
CA PRO A 163 18.82 -9.92 17.10
C PRO A 163 17.81 -10.85 16.43
N GLU A 164 17.41 -11.94 17.12
CA GLU A 164 16.43 -12.90 16.61
C GLU A 164 15.02 -12.31 16.57
N ASN A 165 14.59 -11.52 17.59
CA ASN A 165 13.31 -10.82 17.57
C ASN A 165 13.23 -9.83 16.41
N ARG A 166 14.33 -9.13 16.17
CA ARG A 166 14.43 -8.18 15.05
C ARG A 166 14.37 -8.94 13.74
N LYS A 167 15.30 -9.84 13.50
CA LYS A 167 15.48 -10.56 12.23
C LYS A 167 14.25 -11.39 11.82
N TYR A 168 13.63 -12.07 12.78
CA TYR A 168 12.57 -13.05 12.50
C TYR A 168 11.15 -12.54 12.78
N LEU A 169 10.99 -11.27 13.14
CA LEU A 169 9.68 -10.67 13.33
C LEU A 169 9.66 -9.18 12.95
N TRP A 170 10.38 -8.32 13.72
CA TRP A 170 10.19 -6.88 13.62
C TRP A 170 10.66 -6.28 12.29
N ASP A 171 11.82 -6.72 11.78
CA ASP A 171 12.36 -6.23 10.51
C ASP A 171 11.48 -6.66 9.33
N ILE A 172 10.91 -7.88 9.38
CA ILE A 172 9.97 -8.35 8.37
C ILE A 172 8.71 -7.48 8.36
N LEU A 173 8.15 -7.19 9.53
CA LEU A 173 6.97 -6.34 9.65
C LEU A 173 7.28 -4.90 9.25
N ALA A 174 8.43 -4.36 9.66
CA ALA A 174 8.85 -3.00 9.31
C ALA A 174 9.05 -2.86 7.79
N VAL A 175 9.82 -3.77 7.17
CA VAL A 175 10.03 -3.75 5.71
C VAL A 175 8.73 -3.99 4.96
N GLY A 176 7.89 -4.90 5.43
CA GLY A 176 6.59 -5.19 4.79
C GLY A 176 5.58 -4.04 4.85
N THR A 177 5.68 -3.17 5.88
CA THR A 177 4.73 -2.06 6.08
C THR A 177 5.27 -0.70 5.68
N LEU A 178 6.59 -0.49 5.80
CA LEU A 178 7.26 0.79 5.54
C LEU A 178 8.05 0.78 4.22
N ASN A 179 8.28 -0.39 3.65
CA ASN A 179 8.97 -0.61 2.37
C ASN A 179 10.39 -0.01 2.31
N ASP A 180 11.12 0.03 3.42
CA ASP A 180 12.52 0.45 3.43
C ASP A 180 13.25 -0.15 4.64
N ASP A 181 14.57 0.10 4.75
CA ASP A 181 15.43 -0.49 5.78
C ASP A 181 15.06 0.04 7.18
N PRO A 182 14.91 -0.84 8.21
CA PRO A 182 14.62 -0.45 9.59
C PRO A 182 15.59 0.58 10.18
N SER A 183 16.83 0.62 9.69
CA SER A 183 17.84 1.61 10.12
C SER A 183 17.59 3.02 9.57
N THR A 184 16.69 3.17 8.60
CA THR A 184 16.39 4.45 7.93
C THR A 184 14.96 4.94 8.12
N VAL A 185 14.01 4.06 8.41
CA VAL A 185 12.59 4.39 8.50
C VAL A 185 12.13 4.76 9.91
N SER A 186 11.07 5.56 9.97
CA SER A 186 10.51 6.18 11.17
C SER A 186 9.93 5.17 12.15
N ALA A 187 10.40 5.23 13.40
CA ALA A 187 9.80 4.53 14.52
C ALA A 187 8.35 4.94 14.78
N LEU A 188 8.02 6.23 14.63
CA LEU A 188 6.66 6.73 14.81
C LEU A 188 5.66 6.07 13.87
N LEU A 189 5.98 5.98 12.57
CA LEU A 189 5.07 5.35 11.60
C LEU A 189 4.94 3.85 11.84
N PHE A 190 6.03 3.18 12.19
CA PHE A 190 5.96 1.75 12.57
C PHE A 190 5.13 1.54 13.85
N TYR A 191 5.34 2.36 14.87
CA TYR A 191 4.55 2.35 16.11
C TYR A 191 3.05 2.50 15.82
N ARG A 192 2.66 3.47 14.97
CA ARG A 192 1.27 3.69 14.57
C ARG A 192 0.68 2.50 13.83
N VAL A 193 1.45 1.84 12.95
CA VAL A 193 1.04 0.60 12.27
C VAL A 193 0.78 -0.51 13.29
N LEU A 194 1.72 -0.75 14.21
CA LEU A 194 1.55 -1.79 15.23
C LEU A 194 0.37 -1.49 16.16
N LYS A 195 0.17 -0.23 16.54
CA LYS A 195 -0.96 0.20 17.35
C LYS A 195 -2.30 -0.04 16.66
N ALA A 196 -2.42 0.35 15.39
CA ALA A 196 -3.62 0.13 14.59
C ALA A 196 -3.93 -1.36 14.40
N ALA A 197 -2.88 -2.17 14.18
CA ALA A 197 -3.04 -3.61 13.94
C ALA A 197 -3.33 -4.41 15.21
N PHE A 198 -2.67 -4.10 16.33
CA PHE A 198 -2.66 -4.99 17.49
C PHE A 198 -3.60 -4.55 18.63
N LEU A 199 -3.99 -3.27 18.65
CA LEU A 199 -4.93 -2.75 19.64
C LEU A 199 -6.35 -2.61 19.10
N GLY A 200 -7.33 -2.43 19.98
CA GLY A 200 -8.74 -2.29 19.61
C GLY A 200 -9.42 -3.63 19.34
N ASN A 201 -9.78 -3.91 18.09
CA ASN A 201 -10.45 -5.16 17.74
C ASN A 201 -9.43 -6.23 17.28
N ARG A 202 -9.63 -7.51 17.69
CA ARG A 202 -8.78 -8.63 17.28
C ARG A 202 -8.66 -8.81 15.76
N LEU A 203 -9.72 -8.49 15.01
CA LEU A 203 -9.72 -8.58 13.56
C LEU A 203 -8.84 -7.51 12.89
N ASN A 204 -8.43 -6.46 13.61
CA ASN A 204 -7.53 -5.44 13.08
C ASN A 204 -6.18 -6.04 12.65
N SER A 205 -5.68 -7.05 13.36
CA SER A 205 -4.44 -7.76 13.02
C SER A 205 -4.59 -8.78 11.88
N SER A 206 -5.82 -9.24 11.61
CA SER A 206 -6.08 -10.24 10.56
C SER A 206 -5.73 -9.74 9.19
N LEU A 207 -5.30 -10.64 8.30
CA LEU A 207 -5.02 -10.29 6.91
C LEU A 207 -6.29 -10.32 6.07
N LEU A 208 -6.45 -9.32 5.22
CA LEU A 208 -7.48 -9.26 4.17
C LEU A 208 -6.80 -9.63 2.84
N VAL A 209 -7.08 -10.83 2.35
CA VAL A 209 -6.41 -11.48 1.23
C VAL A 209 -7.24 -11.33 -0.04
N PRO A 210 -6.75 -10.66 -1.10
CA PRO A 210 -7.43 -10.61 -2.40
C PRO A 210 -7.57 -12.01 -3.00
N LYS A 211 -8.73 -12.32 -3.56
CA LYS A 211 -9.02 -13.58 -4.28
C LYS A 211 -9.07 -13.41 -5.79
N VAL A 212 -8.87 -12.20 -6.25
CA VAL A 212 -8.82 -11.78 -7.66
C VAL A 212 -7.71 -10.75 -7.86
N GLY A 213 -7.46 -10.32 -9.09
CA GLY A 213 -6.53 -9.25 -9.40
C GLY A 213 -6.92 -7.91 -8.76
N LEU A 214 -5.94 -7.06 -8.49
CA LEU A 214 -6.19 -5.78 -7.80
C LEU A 214 -7.10 -4.85 -8.59
N SER A 215 -7.04 -4.85 -9.93
CA SER A 215 -7.98 -4.07 -10.75
C SER A 215 -9.41 -4.52 -10.54
N GLU A 216 -9.66 -5.82 -10.55
CA GLU A 216 -10.99 -6.41 -10.34
C GLU A 216 -11.50 -6.15 -8.91
N LEU A 217 -10.62 -6.12 -7.92
CA LEU A 217 -11.00 -5.85 -6.53
C LEU A 217 -11.25 -4.37 -6.26
N LEU A 218 -10.36 -3.48 -6.73
CA LEU A 218 -10.26 -2.09 -6.23
C LEU A 218 -10.58 -1.04 -7.30
N VAL A 219 -10.44 -1.35 -8.59
CA VAL A 219 -10.41 -0.34 -9.65
C VAL A 219 -11.66 -0.42 -10.52
N ASP A 220 -11.91 -1.56 -11.17
CA ASP A 220 -13.00 -1.71 -12.12
C ASP A 220 -14.39 -1.54 -11.50
N PRO A 221 -14.66 -2.06 -10.26
CA PRO A 221 -15.91 -1.78 -9.58
C PRO A 221 -16.09 -0.30 -9.24
N ALA A 222 -14.99 0.40 -8.91
CA ALA A 222 -15.06 1.82 -8.62
C ALA A 222 -15.37 2.65 -9.88
N ALA A 223 -14.76 2.32 -11.01
CA ALA A 223 -15.06 2.98 -12.28
C ALA A 223 -16.54 2.81 -12.63
N ARG A 224 -17.05 1.58 -12.58
CA ARG A 224 -18.48 1.31 -12.80
C ARG A 224 -19.40 2.05 -11.82
N PHE A 225 -19.01 2.12 -10.54
CA PHE A 225 -19.76 2.88 -9.53
C PHE A 225 -19.81 4.37 -9.87
N ILE A 226 -18.67 4.98 -10.19
CA ILE A 226 -18.58 6.41 -10.54
C ILE A 226 -19.47 6.72 -11.74
N GLU A 227 -19.36 5.95 -12.84
CA GLU A 227 -20.14 6.15 -14.06
C GLU A 227 -21.64 5.94 -13.84
N SER A 228 -22.04 4.91 -13.10
CA SER A 228 -23.45 4.64 -12.78
C SER A 228 -24.09 5.71 -11.89
N HIS A 229 -23.29 6.50 -11.18
CA HIS A 229 -23.73 7.61 -10.35
C HIS A 229 -23.52 9.00 -11.03
N GLY A 230 -23.34 9.02 -12.36
CA GLY A 230 -23.28 10.25 -13.15
C GLY A 230 -21.92 10.98 -13.11
N GLY A 231 -20.86 10.34 -12.60
CA GLY A 231 -19.48 10.80 -12.73
C GLY A 231 -18.92 10.50 -14.11
N GLU A 232 -17.99 11.30 -14.56
CA GLU A 232 -17.30 11.13 -15.84
C GLU A 232 -15.83 10.75 -15.60
N ILE A 233 -15.29 9.82 -16.40
CA ILE A 233 -13.87 9.38 -16.33
C ILE A 233 -13.23 9.59 -17.71
N LEU A 234 -12.08 10.27 -17.73
CA LEU A 234 -11.26 10.42 -18.92
C LEU A 234 -9.85 9.84 -18.65
N THR A 235 -9.51 8.76 -19.33
CA THR A 235 -8.16 8.20 -19.39
C THR A 235 -7.38 8.76 -20.58
N GLY A 236 -6.04 8.68 -20.57
CA GLY A 236 -5.19 9.31 -21.57
C GLY A 236 -5.25 10.86 -21.52
N ALA A 237 -5.72 11.42 -20.41
CA ALA A 237 -6.02 12.84 -20.22
C ALA A 237 -5.12 13.46 -19.13
N GLY A 238 -3.83 13.61 -19.44
CA GLY A 238 -2.87 14.23 -18.53
C GLY A 238 -3.12 15.73 -18.37
N VAL A 239 -3.10 16.21 -17.11
CA VAL A 239 -3.13 17.64 -16.82
C VAL A 239 -1.76 18.25 -17.10
N GLU A 240 -1.69 19.24 -17.96
CA GLU A 240 -0.46 19.93 -18.38
C GLU A 240 -0.11 21.09 -17.43
N SER A 241 -1.14 21.84 -16.99
CA SER A 241 -0.98 22.95 -16.06
C SER A 241 -2.27 23.24 -15.30
N ILE A 242 -2.11 23.94 -14.17
CA ILE A 242 -3.21 24.44 -13.32
C ILE A 242 -3.23 25.96 -13.45
N ASP A 243 -4.31 26.51 -13.97
CA ASP A 243 -4.48 27.96 -14.12
C ASP A 243 -4.99 28.56 -12.79
N ILE A 244 -4.19 29.45 -12.20
CA ILE A 244 -4.50 30.09 -10.90
C ILE A 244 -4.68 31.59 -11.13
N LYS A 245 -5.78 32.15 -10.60
CA LYS A 245 -6.07 33.59 -10.61
C LYS A 245 -6.73 33.96 -9.28
N ASP A 246 -6.38 35.11 -8.73
CA ASP A 246 -6.97 35.68 -7.49
C ASP A 246 -6.98 34.64 -6.32
N LYS A 247 -5.87 33.92 -6.14
CA LYS A 247 -5.68 32.87 -5.13
C LYS A 247 -6.69 31.71 -5.23
N ALA A 248 -7.21 31.42 -6.42
CA ALA A 248 -8.08 30.26 -6.66
C ALA A 248 -7.69 29.57 -7.98
N VAL A 249 -7.94 28.28 -8.07
CA VAL A 249 -7.85 27.53 -9.34
C VAL A 249 -9.05 27.92 -10.21
N VAL A 250 -8.78 28.39 -11.42
CA VAL A 250 -9.81 28.80 -12.40
C VAL A 250 -9.95 27.83 -13.56
N GLY A 251 -9.05 26.88 -13.69
CA GLY A 251 -9.11 25.84 -14.73
C GLY A 251 -7.90 24.92 -14.73
N LEU A 252 -8.04 23.80 -15.44
CA LEU A 252 -6.99 22.83 -15.72
C LEU A 252 -6.78 22.75 -17.23
N ARG A 253 -5.54 22.79 -17.68
CA ARG A 253 -5.22 22.60 -19.09
C ARG A 253 -4.99 21.12 -19.38
N VAL A 254 -5.78 20.56 -20.28
CA VAL A 254 -5.76 19.15 -20.69
C VAL A 254 -5.89 19.08 -22.21
N VAL A 255 -4.88 18.55 -22.90
CA VAL A 255 -4.90 18.34 -24.36
C VAL A 255 -5.50 19.56 -25.11
N ARG A 256 -4.88 20.74 -24.96
CA ARG A 256 -5.27 22.01 -25.60
C ARG A 256 -6.65 22.58 -25.19
N LYS A 257 -7.33 22.00 -24.18
CA LYS A 257 -8.60 22.48 -23.64
C LYS A 257 -8.42 22.93 -22.19
N THR A 258 -9.19 23.94 -21.78
CA THR A 258 -9.28 24.31 -20.36
C THR A 258 -10.58 23.75 -19.80
N LEU A 259 -10.44 22.86 -18.78
CA LEU A 259 -11.55 22.30 -18.04
C LEU A 259 -11.77 23.12 -16.77
N ARG A 260 -13.04 23.34 -16.41
CA ARG A 260 -13.41 24.17 -15.26
C ARG A 260 -14.37 23.45 -14.34
N ALA A 261 -14.18 23.66 -13.04
CA ALA A 261 -15.04 23.15 -11.96
C ALA A 261 -15.11 24.17 -10.82
N ARG A 262 -15.99 23.89 -9.88
CA ARG A 262 -16.10 24.69 -8.64
C ARG A 262 -14.93 24.37 -7.69
N SER A 263 -14.44 23.13 -7.71
CA SER A 263 -13.33 22.64 -6.88
C SER A 263 -12.45 21.65 -7.62
N TYR A 264 -11.25 21.42 -7.09
CA TYR A 264 -10.24 20.55 -7.70
C TYR A 264 -9.56 19.72 -6.64
N ILE A 265 -9.37 18.41 -6.89
CA ILE A 265 -8.60 17.50 -6.06
C ILE A 265 -7.39 17.04 -6.85
N SER A 266 -6.18 17.25 -6.31
CA SER A 266 -4.97 16.66 -6.83
C SER A 266 -4.71 15.34 -6.09
N ALA A 267 -4.90 14.22 -6.77
CA ALA A 267 -4.65 12.87 -6.29
C ALA A 267 -3.45 12.21 -6.99
N ILE A 268 -2.56 13.01 -7.55
CA ILE A 268 -1.33 12.57 -8.21
C ILE A 268 -0.17 12.48 -7.21
N PRO A 269 0.89 11.71 -7.51
CA PRO A 269 2.06 11.61 -6.66
C PRO A 269 2.78 12.97 -6.48
N TYR A 270 3.45 13.15 -5.33
CA TYR A 270 4.18 14.39 -4.99
C TYR A 270 5.16 14.85 -6.08
N HIS A 271 5.88 13.90 -6.70
CA HIS A 271 6.84 14.21 -7.77
C HIS A 271 6.15 14.68 -9.07
N SER A 272 4.95 14.21 -9.37
CA SER A 272 4.18 14.70 -10.52
C SER A 272 3.58 16.08 -10.25
N LEU A 273 3.09 16.31 -9.02
CA LEU A 273 2.56 17.61 -8.61
C LEU A 273 3.64 18.69 -8.66
N SER A 274 4.88 18.38 -8.24
CA SER A 274 6.00 19.33 -8.28
C SER A 274 6.42 19.73 -9.70
N MET A 275 6.08 18.94 -10.71
CA MET A 275 6.37 19.23 -12.13
C MET A 275 5.31 20.11 -12.80
N LEU A 276 4.10 20.24 -12.25
CA LEU A 276 3.07 21.09 -12.81
C LEU A 276 3.42 22.57 -12.61
N GLN A 277 3.78 23.25 -13.70
CA GLN A 277 4.45 24.57 -13.71
C GLN A 277 3.73 25.69 -12.98
N SER A 278 2.42 25.70 -12.93
CA SER A 278 1.63 26.77 -12.32
C SER A 278 1.43 26.63 -10.82
N THR A 279 1.51 25.42 -10.28
CA THR A 279 1.40 25.17 -8.83
C THR A 279 2.60 25.71 -8.05
N ARG A 280 3.77 25.79 -8.70
CA ARG A 280 5.04 26.12 -8.02
C ARG A 280 5.10 27.57 -7.52
N LYS A 281 4.48 28.54 -8.21
CA LYS A 281 4.57 29.97 -7.84
C LYS A 281 3.44 30.46 -6.91
N SER A 282 2.27 29.84 -6.95
CA SER A 282 1.06 30.39 -6.30
C SER A 282 0.59 29.55 -5.10
N ALA A 283 1.02 28.29 -4.99
CA ALA A 283 0.73 27.42 -3.86
C ALA A 283 2.00 27.10 -3.03
N GLU A 284 3.04 27.91 -3.16
CA GLU A 284 4.37 27.68 -2.57
C GLU A 284 4.34 27.37 -1.08
N SER A 285 3.41 27.92 -0.30
CA SER A 285 3.36 27.67 1.15
C SER A 285 2.79 26.29 1.52
N THR A 286 1.97 25.66 0.67
CA THR A 286 1.30 24.37 0.99
C THR A 286 2.01 23.17 0.36
N ILE A 287 2.73 23.37 -0.74
CA ILE A 287 3.44 22.32 -1.48
C ILE A 287 4.97 22.45 -1.32
N ASN A 288 5.42 23.29 -0.40
CA ASN A 288 6.82 23.42 -0.04
C ASN A 288 7.32 22.07 0.51
N HIS A 289 8.55 21.76 0.15
CA HIS A 289 9.27 20.57 0.60
C HIS A 289 8.93 19.24 -0.10
N LEU A 290 8.16 19.24 -1.21
CA LEU A 290 7.95 18.01 -1.98
C LEU A 290 9.27 17.43 -2.53
N GLU A 291 10.27 18.25 -2.73
CA GLU A 291 11.63 17.84 -3.13
C GLU A 291 12.39 17.06 -2.05
N LYS A 292 11.93 17.12 -0.78
CA LYS A 292 12.50 16.36 0.34
C LYS A 292 11.99 14.93 0.43
N PHE A 293 10.95 14.58 -0.35
CA PHE A 293 10.47 13.22 -0.41
C PHE A 293 11.44 12.37 -1.23
N GLU A 294 11.89 11.29 -0.65
CA GLU A 294 12.61 10.23 -1.34
C GLU A 294 11.68 9.07 -1.63
N SER A 295 11.96 8.30 -2.67
CA SER A 295 11.15 7.12 -3.02
C SER A 295 11.89 5.84 -2.70
N SER A 296 11.15 4.82 -2.23
CA SER A 296 11.65 3.46 -2.07
C SER A 296 11.03 2.53 -3.12
N PRO A 297 11.85 1.72 -3.83
CA PRO A 297 11.37 0.82 -4.87
C PRO A 297 10.88 -0.52 -4.32
N ILE A 298 9.97 -1.16 -5.08
CA ILE A 298 9.58 -2.55 -4.92
C ILE A 298 9.85 -3.29 -6.23
N ILE A 299 10.30 -4.53 -6.13
CA ILE A 299 10.39 -5.46 -7.26
C ILE A 299 9.44 -6.61 -7.02
N THR A 300 8.59 -6.89 -8.02
CA THR A 300 7.72 -8.05 -8.05
C THR A 300 8.14 -8.95 -9.19
N LEU A 301 8.40 -10.23 -8.89
CA LEU A 301 8.71 -11.24 -9.88
C LEU A 301 7.55 -12.22 -9.98
N HIS A 302 6.93 -12.28 -11.12
CA HIS A 302 5.90 -13.27 -11.46
C HIS A 302 6.57 -14.44 -12.19
N LEU A 303 6.45 -15.64 -11.65
CA LEU A 303 7.07 -16.85 -12.18
C LEU A 303 6.02 -17.91 -12.43
N TRP A 304 6.00 -18.47 -13.63
CA TRP A 304 5.24 -19.68 -13.99
C TRP A 304 6.19 -20.86 -14.02
N LEU A 305 5.97 -21.80 -13.13
CA LEU A 305 6.78 -23.01 -12.97
C LEU A 305 6.10 -24.21 -13.61
N ASP A 306 6.90 -25.19 -14.08
CA ASP A 306 6.44 -26.42 -14.71
C ASP A 306 5.83 -27.41 -13.71
N GLN A 307 5.99 -27.19 -12.39
CA GLN A 307 5.44 -28.03 -11.33
C GLN A 307 5.16 -27.21 -10.07
N PRO A 308 4.27 -27.69 -9.18
CA PRO A 308 4.05 -27.07 -7.87
C PRO A 308 5.28 -27.20 -6.97
N VAL A 309 5.61 -26.12 -6.26
CA VAL A 309 6.72 -26.06 -5.31
C VAL A 309 6.29 -25.67 -3.89
N ILE A 310 5.09 -25.08 -3.74
CA ILE A 310 4.54 -24.64 -2.45
C ILE A 310 3.02 -24.83 -2.41
N GLU A 311 2.54 -25.33 -1.24
CA GLU A 311 1.10 -25.56 -1.00
C GLU A 311 0.40 -24.38 -0.31
N HIS A 312 1.15 -23.50 0.37
CA HIS A 312 0.58 -22.35 1.09
C HIS A 312 0.08 -21.27 0.13
N GLU A 313 -0.95 -20.50 0.51
CA GLU A 313 -1.42 -19.34 -0.28
C GLU A 313 -0.37 -18.26 -0.36
N PHE A 314 0.28 -17.98 0.75
CA PHE A 314 1.42 -17.06 0.85
C PHE A 314 2.28 -17.40 2.06
N VAL A 315 3.54 -17.03 2.00
CA VAL A 315 4.49 -17.17 3.10
C VAL A 315 5.43 -15.97 3.18
N ALA A 316 5.77 -15.57 4.40
CA ALA A 316 6.90 -14.68 4.66
C ALA A 316 8.17 -15.52 4.70
N THR A 317 9.23 -15.09 4.04
CA THR A 317 10.49 -15.82 4.02
C THR A 317 11.49 -15.23 5.02
N LEU A 318 12.26 -16.08 5.63
CA LEU A 318 13.33 -15.74 6.57
C LEU A 318 14.67 -15.99 5.90
N ASP A 319 15.66 -15.17 6.22
CA ASP A 319 17.03 -15.31 5.66
C ASP A 319 17.08 -15.37 4.12
N SER A 320 16.23 -14.61 3.47
CA SER A 320 16.09 -14.54 2.01
C SER A 320 15.99 -13.09 1.51
N THR A 321 16.46 -12.87 0.28
CA THR A 321 16.26 -11.59 -0.42
C THR A 321 14.80 -11.34 -0.78
N ILE A 322 14.05 -12.40 -1.05
CA ILE A 322 12.62 -12.38 -1.27
C ILE A 322 11.94 -12.34 0.09
N GLN A 323 11.14 -11.36 0.41
CA GLN A 323 10.43 -11.29 1.69
C GLN A 323 9.11 -12.06 1.69
N TRP A 324 8.45 -12.16 0.55
CA TRP A 324 7.15 -12.80 0.43
C TRP A 324 7.03 -13.63 -0.83
N ILE A 325 6.43 -14.80 -0.70
CA ILE A 325 6.02 -15.68 -1.79
C ILE A 325 4.50 -15.80 -1.77
N PHE A 326 3.84 -15.46 -2.87
CA PHE A 326 2.40 -15.58 -3.07
C PHE A 326 2.12 -16.64 -4.13
N ASN A 327 1.35 -17.66 -3.78
CA ASN A 327 0.90 -18.72 -4.69
C ASN A 327 -0.38 -18.27 -5.38
N LYS A 328 -0.23 -17.60 -6.51
CA LYS A 328 -1.36 -17.06 -7.29
C LYS A 328 -2.29 -18.14 -7.80
N SER A 329 -1.75 -19.34 -8.12
CA SER A 329 -2.57 -20.50 -8.52
C SER A 329 -3.55 -20.95 -7.42
N LYS A 330 -3.20 -20.70 -6.14
CA LYS A 330 -4.07 -21.04 -5.00
C LYS A 330 -4.95 -19.86 -4.56
N MET A 331 -4.44 -18.63 -4.68
CA MET A 331 -5.17 -17.44 -4.29
C MET A 331 -6.35 -17.13 -5.23
N TYR A 332 -6.17 -17.36 -6.53
CA TYR A 332 -7.17 -17.10 -7.55
C TYR A 332 -7.87 -18.42 -7.90
N SER A 333 -9.10 -18.59 -7.41
CA SER A 333 -9.86 -19.84 -7.46
C SER A 333 -10.14 -20.40 -8.87
N GLU A 334 -9.92 -19.61 -9.92
CA GLU A 334 -10.20 -19.99 -11.31
C GLU A 334 -8.98 -20.57 -12.04
N ASN A 335 -7.76 -20.47 -11.47
CA ASN A 335 -6.53 -20.88 -12.16
C ASN A 335 -6.13 -22.32 -11.86
N GLN A 336 -6.88 -23.31 -12.44
CA GLN A 336 -6.41 -24.70 -12.52
C GLN A 336 -5.36 -24.82 -13.63
N MET A 337 -4.08 -24.71 -13.28
CA MET A 337 -2.96 -24.62 -14.23
C MET A 337 -2.43 -25.98 -14.73
N GLY A 338 -3.21 -27.07 -14.68
CA GLY A 338 -2.79 -28.38 -15.27
C GLY A 338 -1.41 -28.86 -14.80
N GLY A 339 -1.14 -28.79 -13.48
CA GLY A 339 0.15 -29.20 -12.90
C GLY A 339 1.24 -28.11 -12.88
N ARG A 340 0.98 -26.91 -13.42
CA ARG A 340 1.87 -25.74 -13.36
C ARG A 340 1.58 -24.93 -12.09
N GLN A 341 2.50 -24.03 -11.72
CA GLN A 341 2.28 -23.11 -10.60
C GLN A 341 2.69 -21.69 -10.97
N TYR A 342 1.81 -20.73 -10.66
CA TYR A 342 2.08 -19.31 -10.78
C TYR A 342 2.38 -18.69 -9.41
N LEU A 343 3.59 -18.14 -9.24
CA LEU A 343 4.05 -17.47 -8.03
C LEU A 343 4.29 -15.98 -8.29
N SER A 344 3.99 -15.16 -7.29
CA SER A 344 4.42 -13.77 -7.22
C SER A 344 5.38 -13.61 -6.04
N LEU A 345 6.59 -13.13 -6.30
CA LEU A 345 7.66 -12.97 -5.33
C LEU A 345 7.94 -11.49 -5.14
N VAL A 346 8.05 -11.02 -3.89
CA VAL A 346 8.18 -9.61 -3.59
C VAL A 346 9.51 -9.31 -2.90
N ILE A 347 10.18 -8.25 -3.39
CA ILE A 347 11.35 -7.64 -2.77
C ILE A 347 10.99 -6.19 -2.46
N SER A 348 10.76 -5.89 -1.19
CA SER A 348 10.53 -4.55 -0.66
C SER A 348 11.87 -3.88 -0.35
N GLY A 349 11.91 -2.53 -0.33
CA GLY A 349 13.15 -1.79 -0.11
C GLY A 349 14.22 -2.14 -1.14
N ALA A 350 13.83 -2.38 -2.40
CA ALA A 350 14.62 -3.03 -3.43
C ALA A 350 15.75 -2.14 -4.04
N GLY A 351 16.21 -1.10 -3.33
CA GLY A 351 17.21 -0.16 -3.80
C GLY A 351 18.48 -0.81 -4.36
N LYS A 352 18.95 -1.87 -3.69
CA LYS A 352 20.14 -2.64 -4.11
C LYS A 352 19.95 -3.41 -5.43
N TYR A 353 18.69 -3.75 -5.78
CA TYR A 353 18.38 -4.68 -6.87
C TYR A 353 17.70 -4.01 -8.07
N VAL A 354 17.17 -2.79 -7.92
CA VAL A 354 16.40 -2.10 -8.96
C VAL A 354 17.19 -1.88 -10.26
N GLY A 355 18.51 -1.77 -10.16
CA GLY A 355 19.44 -1.65 -11.31
C GLY A 355 19.75 -2.97 -12.03
N TRP A 356 19.40 -4.15 -11.47
CA TRP A 356 19.71 -5.43 -12.09
C TRP A 356 18.84 -5.70 -13.31
N SER A 357 19.32 -6.52 -14.27
CA SER A 357 18.49 -6.94 -15.41
C SER A 357 17.33 -7.85 -14.93
N LYS A 358 16.28 -7.97 -15.75
CA LYS A 358 15.14 -8.84 -15.43
C LYS A 358 15.56 -10.31 -15.36
N GLU A 359 16.46 -10.73 -16.24
CA GLU A 359 17.02 -12.07 -16.31
C GLU A 359 17.84 -12.39 -15.05
N LYS A 360 18.70 -11.46 -14.61
CA LYS A 360 19.50 -11.62 -13.38
C LYS A 360 18.58 -11.75 -12.14
N LEU A 361 17.51 -10.98 -12.09
CA LEU A 361 16.51 -11.07 -11.02
C LEU A 361 15.77 -12.41 -11.04
N ALA A 362 15.36 -12.92 -12.19
CA ALA A 362 14.69 -14.21 -12.31
C ALA A 362 15.61 -15.38 -11.91
N VAL A 363 16.90 -15.34 -12.30
CA VAL A 363 17.90 -16.33 -11.88
C VAL A 363 18.11 -16.30 -10.37
N MET A 364 18.25 -15.11 -9.78
CA MET A 364 18.36 -14.94 -8.33
C MET A 364 17.12 -15.48 -7.62
N ALA A 365 15.92 -15.15 -8.09
CA ALA A 365 14.68 -15.62 -7.50
C ALA A 365 14.57 -17.15 -7.52
N MET A 366 14.95 -17.79 -8.62
CA MET A 366 14.95 -19.25 -8.70
C MET A 366 15.99 -19.89 -7.76
N LYS A 367 17.16 -19.25 -7.58
CA LYS A 367 18.16 -19.69 -6.61
C LYS A 367 17.61 -19.62 -5.18
N GLU A 368 16.97 -18.51 -4.82
CA GLU A 368 16.32 -18.34 -3.51
C GLU A 368 15.20 -19.39 -3.28
N LEU A 369 14.34 -19.61 -4.28
CA LEU A 369 13.29 -20.63 -4.17
C LEU A 369 13.88 -22.02 -3.95
N ARG A 370 14.98 -22.38 -4.61
CA ARG A 370 15.65 -23.69 -4.41
C ARG A 370 16.28 -23.85 -3.03
N ASN A 371 16.78 -22.74 -2.47
CA ASN A 371 17.29 -22.74 -1.09
C ASN A 371 16.18 -22.89 -0.05
N LEU A 372 15.01 -22.32 -0.32
CA LEU A 372 13.88 -22.30 0.60
C LEU A 372 13.01 -23.55 0.52
N LEU A 373 12.81 -24.09 -0.69
CA LEU A 373 11.84 -25.14 -1.00
C LEU A 373 12.51 -26.31 -1.71
N PRO A 374 12.64 -27.49 -1.09
CA PRO A 374 13.22 -28.67 -1.71
C PRO A 374 12.52 -29.04 -3.04
N ALA A 375 11.19 -28.87 -3.12
CA ALA A 375 10.43 -29.13 -4.34
C ALA A 375 10.83 -28.23 -5.53
N ALA A 376 11.41 -27.06 -5.28
CA ALA A 376 11.90 -26.15 -6.32
C ALA A 376 13.22 -26.63 -6.97
N GLY A 377 13.89 -27.67 -6.39
CA GLY A 377 15.17 -28.17 -6.88
C GLY A 377 15.14 -28.60 -8.36
N LYS A 378 14.05 -29.22 -8.79
CA LYS A 378 13.84 -29.70 -10.18
C LYS A 378 12.94 -28.78 -11.02
N ALA A 379 12.30 -27.81 -10.41
CA ALA A 379 11.38 -26.92 -11.11
C ALA A 379 12.09 -25.99 -12.10
N ARG A 380 11.43 -25.71 -13.22
CA ARG A 380 11.89 -24.84 -14.30
C ARG A 380 10.92 -23.69 -14.51
N ILE A 381 11.47 -22.51 -14.82
CA ILE A 381 10.67 -21.35 -15.19
C ILE A 381 10.19 -21.54 -16.63
N LEU A 382 8.87 -21.57 -16.84
CA LEU A 382 8.23 -21.59 -18.15
C LEU A 382 8.07 -20.17 -18.71
N HIS A 383 7.77 -19.23 -17.81
CA HIS A 383 7.59 -17.81 -18.14
C HIS A 383 7.87 -16.95 -16.91
N SER A 384 8.32 -15.72 -17.14
CA SER A 384 8.51 -14.75 -16.07
C SER A 384 8.18 -13.34 -16.51
N VAL A 385 7.58 -12.56 -15.59
CA VAL A 385 7.37 -11.12 -15.72
C VAL A 385 8.00 -10.45 -14.51
N VAL A 386 8.88 -9.48 -14.74
CA VAL A 386 9.54 -8.72 -13.68
C VAL A 386 9.09 -7.26 -13.74
N ILE A 387 8.47 -6.81 -12.68
CA ILE A 387 7.99 -5.44 -12.52
C ILE A 387 8.89 -4.74 -11.50
N LYS A 388 9.41 -3.58 -11.88
CA LYS A 388 10.23 -2.73 -11.03
C LYS A 388 9.52 -1.41 -10.82
N GLU A 389 8.78 -1.31 -9.73
CA GLU A 389 8.18 -0.04 -9.36
C GLU A 389 9.23 0.81 -8.62
N LYS A 390 9.87 1.71 -9.36
CA LYS A 390 10.98 2.53 -8.84
C LYS A 390 10.53 3.55 -7.79
N ARG A 391 9.27 3.96 -7.83
CA ARG A 391 8.65 4.93 -6.93
C ARG A 391 7.42 4.31 -6.26
N ALA A 392 7.62 3.11 -5.66
CA ALA A 392 6.53 2.34 -5.08
C ALA A 392 5.91 3.05 -3.87
N THR A 393 6.75 3.60 -3.00
CA THR A 393 6.34 4.37 -1.83
C THR A 393 7.24 5.60 -1.68
N PHE A 394 6.82 6.59 -0.88
CA PHE A 394 7.83 7.48 -0.30
C PHE A 394 8.59 6.72 0.78
N SER A 395 9.88 7.03 0.98
CA SER A 395 10.67 6.51 2.10
C SER A 395 10.27 7.24 3.39
N PRO A 396 9.67 6.54 4.37
CA PRO A 396 9.11 7.17 5.56
C PRO A 396 10.20 7.41 6.62
N LYS A 397 11.15 8.29 6.35
CA LYS A 397 12.25 8.64 7.26
C LYS A 397 11.76 9.37 8.53
N PRO A 398 12.53 9.37 9.63
CA PRO A 398 12.26 10.22 10.78
C PRO A 398 12.05 11.70 10.38
N GLY A 399 11.06 12.35 10.98
CA GLY A 399 10.69 13.73 10.65
C GLY A 399 9.82 13.92 9.41
N ILE A 400 9.52 12.87 8.63
CA ILE A 400 8.70 12.96 7.40
C ILE A 400 7.30 13.55 7.68
N GLU A 401 6.72 13.26 8.83
CA GLU A 401 5.39 13.75 9.20
C GLU A 401 5.32 15.29 9.27
N ASN A 402 6.44 15.98 9.52
CA ASN A 402 6.51 17.44 9.57
C ASN A 402 6.44 18.10 8.19
N ILE A 403 6.71 17.34 7.13
CA ILE A 403 6.73 17.86 5.74
C ILE A 403 5.57 17.33 4.89
N ARG A 404 4.84 16.34 5.38
CA ARG A 404 3.64 15.83 4.69
C ARG A 404 2.52 16.86 4.74
N PRO A 405 2.02 17.35 3.58
CA PRO A 405 0.97 18.34 3.56
C PRO A 405 -0.38 17.73 3.98
N GLY A 406 -1.22 18.57 4.59
CA GLY A 406 -2.62 18.23 4.81
C GLY A 406 -3.45 18.23 3.51
N THR A 407 -4.72 17.86 3.64
CA THR A 407 -5.67 17.87 2.53
C THR A 407 -5.99 19.28 2.04
N ILE A 408 -6.10 20.25 2.94
CA ILE A 408 -6.47 21.64 2.64
C ILE A 408 -5.21 22.41 2.26
N THR A 409 -5.31 23.19 1.17
CA THR A 409 -4.21 24.03 0.68
C THR A 409 -4.49 25.51 0.95
N THR A 410 -3.54 26.38 0.60
CA THR A 410 -3.74 27.83 0.62
C THR A 410 -4.70 28.33 -0.46
N LEU A 411 -5.00 27.49 -1.46
CA LEU A 411 -6.00 27.78 -2.49
C LEU A 411 -7.34 27.18 -2.03
N PRO A 412 -8.38 27.98 -1.77
CA PRO A 412 -9.60 27.54 -1.10
C PRO A 412 -10.38 26.45 -1.83
N ASN A 413 -10.22 26.33 -3.15
CA ASN A 413 -10.89 25.35 -3.98
C ASN A 413 -9.97 24.24 -4.51
N PHE A 414 -8.75 24.08 -3.95
CA PHE A 414 -7.78 23.08 -4.36
C PHE A 414 -7.36 22.21 -3.19
N PHE A 415 -7.57 20.91 -3.30
CA PHE A 415 -7.37 19.93 -2.24
C PHE A 415 -6.36 18.88 -2.66
N LEU A 416 -5.64 18.31 -1.68
CA LEU A 416 -4.66 17.24 -1.91
C LEU A 416 -5.19 15.91 -1.38
N ALA A 417 -4.95 14.86 -2.17
CA ALA A 417 -5.12 13.47 -1.80
C ALA A 417 -3.90 12.65 -2.24
N GLY A 418 -3.68 11.53 -1.61
CA GLY A 418 -2.57 10.62 -1.88
C GLY A 418 -2.00 10.05 -0.58
N ASP A 419 -1.43 8.87 -0.66
CA ASP A 419 -0.76 8.20 0.45
C ASP A 419 0.41 9.01 1.05
N TRP A 420 0.95 9.96 0.29
CA TRP A 420 2.02 10.87 0.69
C TRP A 420 1.55 12.09 1.49
N THR A 421 0.23 12.37 1.57
CA THR A 421 -0.32 13.44 2.41
C THR A 421 -0.35 13.03 3.88
N ALA A 422 -0.61 13.95 4.80
CA ALA A 422 -0.60 13.73 6.26
C ALA A 422 -1.75 12.81 6.72
N THR A 423 -1.66 11.54 6.36
CA THR A 423 -2.65 10.52 6.73
C THR A 423 -2.40 9.92 8.11
N GLY A 424 -1.17 10.04 8.62
CA GLY A 424 -0.70 9.35 9.83
C GLY A 424 -0.25 7.91 9.57
N TYR A 425 -0.43 7.39 8.34
CA TYR A 425 0.01 6.07 7.91
C TYR A 425 1.20 6.18 6.95
N PRO A 426 2.03 5.11 6.80
CA PRO A 426 2.98 5.03 5.70
C PRO A 426 2.25 4.96 4.35
N ALA A 427 3.01 4.87 3.24
CA ALA A 427 2.44 4.73 1.91
C ALA A 427 1.72 3.37 1.77
N THR A 428 0.43 3.35 1.96
CA THR A 428 -0.42 2.16 1.96
C THR A 428 -1.71 2.40 1.18
N ILE A 429 -2.38 1.31 0.78
CA ILE A 429 -3.74 1.36 0.22
C ILE A 429 -4.68 2.13 1.17
N GLU A 430 -4.61 1.85 2.48
CA GLU A 430 -5.43 2.53 3.49
C GLU A 430 -5.18 4.04 3.50
N GLY A 431 -3.90 4.46 3.52
CA GLY A 431 -3.55 5.87 3.46
C GLY A 431 -4.06 6.57 2.20
N ALA A 432 -3.98 5.90 1.05
CA ALA A 432 -4.48 6.43 -0.21
C ALA A 432 -6.01 6.62 -0.19
N VAL A 433 -6.76 5.58 0.19
CA VAL A 433 -8.23 5.61 0.26
C VAL A 433 -8.72 6.65 1.28
N MET A 434 -8.12 6.65 2.48
CA MET A 434 -8.42 7.63 3.54
C MET A 434 -8.21 9.06 3.05
N SER A 435 -7.11 9.33 2.37
CA SER A 435 -6.81 10.68 1.86
C SER A 435 -7.83 11.15 0.84
N GLY A 436 -8.31 10.25 -0.04
CA GLY A 436 -9.34 10.56 -1.00
C GLY A 436 -10.68 10.87 -0.35
N PHE A 437 -11.09 10.11 0.67
CA PHE A 437 -12.30 10.41 1.43
C PHE A 437 -12.20 11.74 2.17
N LYS A 438 -11.06 12.04 2.81
CA LYS A 438 -10.82 13.35 3.44
C LYS A 438 -10.90 14.51 2.44
N ALA A 439 -10.37 14.32 1.24
CA ALA A 439 -10.45 15.34 0.19
C ALA A 439 -11.90 15.54 -0.30
N ALA A 440 -12.66 14.47 -0.48
CA ALA A 440 -14.08 14.54 -0.82
C ALA A 440 -14.91 15.26 0.25
N GLU A 441 -14.66 14.99 1.53
CA GLU A 441 -15.30 15.69 2.63
C GLU A 441 -14.94 17.19 2.68
N ALA A 442 -13.67 17.52 2.39
CA ALA A 442 -13.24 18.93 2.30
C ALA A 442 -13.92 19.66 1.15
N VAL A 443 -14.08 19.01 0.00
CA VAL A 443 -14.87 19.52 -1.13
C VAL A 443 -16.34 19.70 -0.74
N GLY A 444 -16.97 18.75 -0.06
CA GLY A 444 -18.35 18.87 0.42
C GLY A 444 -18.54 20.11 1.29
N ARG A 445 -17.68 20.32 2.29
CA ARG A 445 -17.71 21.54 3.12
C ARG A 445 -17.51 22.83 2.32
N TYR A 446 -16.58 22.83 1.37
CA TYR A 446 -16.34 23.98 0.49
C TYR A 446 -17.58 24.31 -0.36
N LEU A 447 -18.32 23.30 -0.81
CA LEU A 447 -19.54 23.46 -1.62
C LEU A 447 -20.81 23.76 -0.77
N GLY A 448 -20.70 23.88 0.55
CA GLY A 448 -21.78 24.26 1.46
C GLY A 448 -22.58 23.06 2.02
N GLU A 449 -22.02 21.85 2.05
CA GLU A 449 -22.63 20.73 2.79
C GLU A 449 -22.48 20.99 4.31
N SER A 450 -23.61 21.00 5.02
CA SER A 450 -23.60 20.87 6.49
C SER A 450 -23.07 19.48 6.84
N GLY A 451 -22.09 19.40 7.75
CA GLY A 451 -21.43 18.16 8.16
C GLY A 451 -22.34 17.22 8.94
#